data_8c826707d8fe0c1356d6c541db9fd2e0
#
_entry.id   8c826707d8fe0c1356d6c541db9fd2e0
#
_cell.length_a   1.000
_cell.length_b   1.000
_cell.length_c   1.000
_cell.angle_alpha   90.00
_cell.angle_beta   90.00
_cell.angle_gamma   90.00
#
_symmetry.space_group_name_H-M   'P 1'
#
loop_
_entity.id
_entity.type
_entity.pdbx_description
1 polymer ?
#
loop_
_entity_poly.entity_id
_entity_poly.type
_entity_poly.pdbx_seq_one_letter_code
_entity_poly.pdbx_strand_id
1 'polypeptide(L)'
;MVVNRPLKFAVVLALALLTSIAATSARAQSPISDGQKLAFDRGKGNCLTCHDIKGGDLPGTIGPPLKDIKSKYPDRNDLVAILTDETRRNPLTVMPPFGRNRILTEQEINAIVDFLQTL
;
A
#
# COMPACT_ATOMS: atom_id res chain seq x y z
N MET A 1 -9.23 -24.46 70.93
CA MET A 1 -8.38 -23.49 70.24
C MET A 1 -8.60 -23.64 68.75
N VAL A 2 -9.42 -22.77 68.19
CA VAL A 2 -9.74 -22.77 66.74
C VAL A 2 -8.88 -21.73 66.07
N VAL A 3 -7.93 -22.16 65.22
CA VAL A 3 -7.05 -21.25 64.48
C VAL A 3 -7.71 -20.96 63.14
N ASN A 4 -8.24 -19.77 63.06
CA ASN A 4 -8.90 -19.25 61.86
C ASN A 4 -7.79 -18.73 60.88
N ARG A 5 -7.54 -19.47 59.78
CA ARG A 5 -6.63 -19.08 58.74
C ARG A 5 -7.17 -19.33 57.33
N PRO A 6 -8.23 -18.65 56.89
CA PRO A 6 -8.43 -18.64 55.43
C PRO A 6 -8.50 -17.26 54.78
N LEU A 7 -8.16 -16.14 55.46
CA LEU A 7 -8.39 -14.83 54.86
C LEU A 7 -7.19 -14.23 54.12
N LYS A 8 -6.01 -14.85 54.21
CA LYS A 8 -4.81 -14.31 53.56
C LYS A 8 -4.55 -14.84 52.14
N PHE A 9 -5.21 -15.91 51.71
CA PHE A 9 -5.03 -16.48 50.37
C PHE A 9 -5.97 -15.89 49.32
N ALA A 10 -7.08 -15.27 49.71
CA ALA A 10 -8.03 -14.68 48.79
C ALA A 10 -7.61 -13.33 48.21
N VAL A 11 -6.69 -12.61 48.89
CA VAL A 11 -6.25 -11.28 48.44
C VAL A 11 -5.14 -11.37 47.40
N VAL A 12 -4.37 -12.45 47.37
CA VAL A 12 -3.25 -12.62 46.43
C VAL A 12 -3.72 -13.07 45.04
N LEU A 13 -4.88 -13.72 44.93
CA LEU A 13 -5.42 -14.19 43.64
C LEU A 13 -6.15 -13.08 42.86
N ALA A 14 -6.55 -11.99 43.53
CA ALA A 14 -7.28 -10.89 42.88
C ALA A 14 -6.36 -9.85 42.20
N LEU A 15 -5.07 -9.87 42.47
CA LEU A 15 -4.11 -8.89 41.90
C LEU A 15 -3.41 -9.37 40.61
N ALA A 16 -3.59 -10.62 40.23
CA ALA A 16 -2.93 -11.22 39.08
C ALA A 16 -3.72 -11.12 37.74
N LEU A 17 -4.92 -10.56 37.76
CA LEU A 17 -5.82 -10.49 36.57
C LEU A 17 -5.90 -9.10 35.92
N LEU A 18 -5.04 -8.16 36.33
CA LEU A 18 -4.92 -6.83 35.69
C LEU A 18 -3.69 -6.71 34.79
N THR A 19 -3.27 -7.80 34.15
CA THR A 19 -2.33 -7.68 33.04
C THR A 19 -3.05 -7.15 31.82
N SER A 20 -2.91 -5.86 31.66
CA SER A 20 -3.35 -5.05 30.53
C SER A 20 -3.11 -5.74 29.21
N ILE A 21 -4.19 -6.09 28.52
CA ILE A 21 -4.17 -6.31 27.08
C ILE A 21 -3.93 -4.93 26.45
N ALA A 22 -2.67 -4.54 26.31
CA ALA A 22 -2.28 -3.49 25.42
C ALA A 22 -2.56 -4.01 24.00
N ALA A 23 -3.78 -3.82 23.52
CA ALA A 23 -4.12 -3.99 22.13
C ALA A 23 -3.30 -2.96 21.34
N THR A 24 -2.14 -3.38 20.85
CA THR A 24 -1.42 -2.66 19.80
C THR A 24 -2.35 -2.66 18.58
N SER A 25 -3.08 -1.56 18.43
CA SER A 25 -3.81 -1.28 17.20
C SER A 25 -2.78 -1.13 16.10
N ALA A 26 -2.45 -2.23 15.42
CA ALA A 26 -1.73 -2.20 14.17
C ALA A 26 -2.60 -1.36 13.21
N ARG A 27 -2.17 -0.13 12.97
CA ARG A 27 -2.85 0.76 12.03
C ARG A 27 -2.66 0.16 10.65
N ALA A 28 -3.67 -0.54 10.16
CA ALA A 28 -3.68 -1.02 8.78
C ALA A 28 -3.52 0.20 7.86
N GLN A 29 -2.44 0.23 7.09
CA GLN A 29 -2.23 1.28 6.10
C GLN A 29 -3.30 1.14 5.02
N SER A 30 -3.80 2.27 4.49
CA SER A 30 -4.79 2.20 3.43
C SER A 30 -4.14 1.70 2.14
N PRO A 31 -4.83 0.92 1.31
CA PRO A 31 -4.32 0.48 0.01
C PRO A 31 -3.79 1.63 -0.86
N ILE A 32 -4.41 2.80 -0.76
CA ILE A 32 -4.01 4.02 -1.50
C ILE A 32 -2.63 4.51 -1.05
N SER A 33 -2.36 4.55 0.28
CA SER A 33 -1.05 4.98 0.79
C SER A 33 0.06 4.02 0.41
N ASP A 34 -0.24 2.73 0.34
CA ASP A 34 0.73 1.72 -0.07
C ASP A 34 0.97 1.78 -1.58
N GLY A 35 -0.08 2.01 -2.38
CA GLY A 35 0.04 2.26 -3.82
C GLY A 35 0.93 3.46 -4.14
N GLN A 36 0.77 4.57 -3.41
CA GLN A 36 1.62 5.75 -3.57
C GLN A 36 3.08 5.45 -3.25
N LYS A 37 3.35 4.77 -2.13
CA LYS A 37 4.72 4.37 -1.76
C LYS A 37 5.35 3.50 -2.83
N LEU A 38 4.64 2.48 -3.31
CA LEU A 38 5.11 1.60 -4.37
C LEU A 38 5.38 2.35 -5.68
N ALA A 39 4.52 3.29 -6.05
CA ALA A 39 4.71 4.12 -7.25
C ALA A 39 5.95 5.02 -7.15
N PHE A 40 6.26 5.54 -5.95
CA PHE A 40 7.39 6.44 -5.73
C PHE A 40 8.69 5.71 -5.37
N ASP A 41 8.61 4.45 -4.96
CA ASP A 41 9.79 3.64 -4.61
C ASP A 41 10.65 3.37 -5.85
N ARG A 42 11.91 3.80 -5.81
CA ARG A 42 12.88 3.64 -6.90
C ARG A 42 13.23 2.18 -7.18
N GLY A 43 13.07 1.31 -6.19
CA GLY A 43 13.28 -0.14 -6.33
C GLY A 43 12.04 -0.90 -6.82
N LYS A 44 10.90 -0.22 -7.00
CA LYS A 44 9.61 -0.79 -7.41
C LYS A 44 9.05 -0.09 -8.64
N GLY A 45 7.99 0.69 -8.49
CA GLY A 45 7.33 1.36 -9.62
C GLY A 45 8.20 2.44 -10.25
N ASN A 46 8.88 3.22 -9.42
CA ASN A 46 9.76 4.32 -9.86
C ASN A 46 9.10 5.27 -10.88
N CYS A 47 7.79 5.49 -10.72
CA CYS A 47 6.96 6.20 -11.70
C CYS A 47 7.39 7.66 -11.88
N LEU A 48 7.94 8.28 -10.82
CA LEU A 48 8.42 9.66 -10.85
C LEU A 48 9.60 9.88 -11.79
N THR A 49 10.37 8.84 -12.14
CA THR A 49 11.45 8.97 -13.12
C THR A 49 10.94 9.44 -14.48
N CYS A 50 9.70 9.11 -14.83
CA CYS A 50 9.13 9.42 -16.14
C CYS A 50 7.89 10.32 -16.07
N HIS A 51 7.12 10.28 -14.98
CA HIS A 51 5.83 10.94 -14.87
C HIS A 51 5.83 12.02 -13.79
N ASP A 52 5.14 13.13 -14.09
CA ASP A 52 4.73 14.09 -13.08
C ASP A 52 3.49 13.56 -12.35
N ILE A 53 3.60 13.39 -11.02
CA ILE A 53 2.56 12.88 -10.15
C ILE A 53 2.45 13.79 -8.93
N LYS A 54 1.24 14.22 -8.60
CA LYS A 54 0.97 15.05 -7.42
C LYS A 54 1.53 14.42 -6.14
N GLY A 55 2.33 15.19 -5.42
CA GLY A 55 2.96 14.76 -4.17
C GLY A 55 4.30 14.06 -4.36
N GLY A 56 4.80 13.94 -5.59
CA GLY A 56 6.14 13.44 -5.89
C GLY A 56 7.18 14.56 -5.98
N ASP A 57 8.43 14.20 -5.69
CA ASP A 57 9.58 15.11 -5.80
C ASP A 57 10.36 14.87 -7.09
N LEU A 58 10.82 15.93 -7.73
CA LEU A 58 11.68 15.91 -8.93
C LEU A 58 11.13 15.00 -10.04
N PRO A 59 9.90 15.24 -10.53
CA PRO A 59 9.27 14.40 -11.53
C PRO A 59 9.99 14.49 -12.88
N GLY A 60 10.02 13.34 -13.59
CA GLY A 60 10.46 13.29 -14.97
C GLY A 60 9.38 13.77 -15.94
N THR A 61 9.79 13.98 -17.21
CA THR A 61 8.92 14.46 -18.29
C THR A 61 8.90 13.52 -19.50
N ILE A 62 9.41 12.30 -19.35
CA ILE A 62 9.46 11.28 -20.42
C ILE A 62 8.04 10.78 -20.73
N GLY A 63 7.25 10.53 -19.67
CA GLY A 63 5.85 10.15 -19.77
C GLY A 63 4.91 11.33 -19.57
N PRO A 64 3.60 11.19 -19.87
CA PRO A 64 2.61 12.23 -19.61
C PRO A 64 2.40 12.44 -18.10
N PRO A 65 1.98 13.65 -17.68
CA PRO A 65 1.55 13.88 -16.30
C PRO A 65 0.39 12.95 -15.92
N LEU A 66 0.46 12.33 -14.75
CA LEU A 66 -0.59 11.45 -14.23
C LEU A 66 -1.58 12.28 -13.40
N LYS A 67 -2.57 12.80 -14.08
CA LYS A 67 -3.69 13.58 -13.52
C LYS A 67 -4.98 13.26 -14.25
N ASP A 68 -6.10 13.44 -13.57
CA ASP A 68 -7.44 13.14 -14.11
C ASP A 68 -7.56 11.67 -14.58
N ILE A 69 -6.85 10.76 -13.89
CA ILE A 69 -6.68 9.37 -14.30
C ILE A 69 -8.01 8.65 -14.33
N LYS A 70 -8.84 8.83 -13.31
CA LYS A 70 -10.17 8.20 -13.26
C LYS A 70 -11.08 8.61 -14.42
N SER A 71 -10.94 9.84 -14.89
CA SER A 71 -11.70 10.36 -16.03
C SER A 71 -11.19 9.79 -17.36
N LYS A 72 -9.86 9.66 -17.49
CA LYS A 72 -9.20 9.14 -18.70
C LYS A 72 -9.33 7.63 -18.83
N TYR A 73 -9.32 6.92 -17.72
CA TYR A 73 -9.40 5.47 -17.60
C TYR A 73 -10.49 5.09 -16.60
N PRO A 74 -11.77 5.21 -16.99
CA PRO A 74 -12.88 4.89 -16.10
C PRO A 74 -12.93 3.40 -15.74
N ASP A 75 -12.50 2.51 -16.64
CA ASP A 75 -12.31 1.10 -16.34
C ASP A 75 -10.93 0.90 -15.67
N ARG A 76 -10.96 0.47 -14.42
CA ARG A 76 -9.77 0.16 -13.65
C ARG A 76 -8.89 -0.91 -14.31
N ASN A 77 -9.48 -1.84 -15.02
CA ASN A 77 -8.76 -2.92 -15.70
C ASN A 77 -7.85 -2.42 -16.82
N ASP A 78 -8.17 -1.28 -17.44
CA ASP A 78 -7.28 -0.66 -18.41
C ASP A 78 -5.95 -0.26 -17.79
N LEU A 79 -5.97 0.30 -16.56
CA LEU A 79 -4.76 0.65 -15.84
C LEU A 79 -3.97 -0.59 -15.41
N VAL A 80 -4.65 -1.65 -14.98
CA VAL A 80 -4.00 -2.93 -14.65
C VAL A 80 -3.30 -3.48 -15.90
N ALA A 81 -3.95 -3.45 -17.05
CA ALA A 81 -3.36 -3.92 -18.32
C ALA A 81 -2.13 -3.08 -18.72
N ILE A 82 -2.21 -1.74 -18.60
CA ILE A 82 -1.10 -0.81 -18.88
C ILE A 82 0.11 -1.12 -17.98
N LEU A 83 -0.09 -1.22 -16.67
CA LEU A 83 1.01 -1.52 -15.75
C LEU A 83 1.54 -2.94 -15.94
N THR A 84 0.70 -3.87 -16.34
CA THR A 84 1.15 -5.23 -16.62
C THR A 84 2.07 -5.27 -17.83
N ASP A 85 1.64 -4.68 -18.95
CA ASP A 85 2.42 -4.66 -20.19
C ASP A 85 1.90 -3.62 -21.19
N GLU A 86 2.38 -2.39 -21.11
CA GLU A 86 2.01 -1.32 -22.05
C GLU A 86 2.50 -1.60 -23.48
N THR A 87 3.48 -2.46 -23.68
CA THR A 87 3.96 -2.79 -25.04
C THR A 87 2.87 -3.42 -25.91
N ARG A 88 1.83 -3.97 -25.31
CA ARG A 88 0.67 -4.52 -26.02
C ARG A 88 -0.18 -3.46 -26.69
N ARG A 89 -0.25 -2.25 -26.11
CA ARG A 89 -1.01 -1.10 -26.64
C ARG A 89 -0.11 -0.17 -27.45
N ASN A 90 1.11 0.05 -26.96
CA ASN A 90 2.11 0.89 -27.59
C ASN A 90 3.44 0.13 -27.67
N PRO A 91 3.73 -0.53 -28.80
CA PRO A 91 4.98 -1.29 -28.96
C PRO A 91 6.26 -0.45 -28.87
N LEU A 92 6.15 0.87 -29.02
CA LEU A 92 7.29 1.80 -28.94
C LEU A 92 7.45 2.43 -27.55
N THR A 93 6.64 2.01 -26.57
CA THR A 93 6.75 2.56 -25.22
C THR A 93 8.10 2.24 -24.57
N VAL A 94 8.62 3.21 -23.81
CA VAL A 94 9.76 3.00 -22.91
C VAL A 94 9.31 2.65 -21.49
N MET A 95 7.99 2.65 -21.22
CA MET A 95 7.44 2.25 -19.94
C MET A 95 7.72 0.77 -19.69
N PRO A 96 8.32 0.39 -18.55
CA PRO A 96 8.60 -1.00 -18.25
C PRO A 96 7.32 -1.85 -18.16
N PRO A 97 7.31 -3.07 -18.68
CA PRO A 97 6.19 -4.01 -18.50
C PRO A 97 6.26 -4.62 -17.10
N PHE A 98 5.78 -3.89 -16.10
CA PHE A 98 5.99 -4.20 -14.69
C PHE A 98 5.49 -5.58 -14.28
N GLY A 99 4.32 -5.99 -14.73
CA GLY A 99 3.77 -7.32 -14.44
C GLY A 99 4.45 -8.41 -15.24
N ARG A 100 4.58 -8.25 -16.57
CA ARG A 100 5.21 -9.24 -17.43
C ARG A 100 6.63 -9.58 -16.99
N ASN A 101 7.41 -8.59 -16.61
CA ASN A 101 8.79 -8.77 -16.17
C ASN A 101 8.93 -9.01 -14.66
N ARG A 102 7.81 -9.17 -13.94
CA ARG A 102 7.77 -9.41 -12.48
C ARG A 102 8.52 -8.35 -11.65
N ILE A 103 8.55 -7.12 -12.12
CA ILE A 103 9.06 -5.96 -11.37
C ILE A 103 8.11 -5.67 -10.21
N LEU A 104 6.80 -5.77 -10.47
CA LEU A 104 5.72 -5.65 -9.51
C LEU A 104 4.89 -6.93 -9.50
N THR A 105 4.43 -7.32 -8.32
CA THR A 105 3.43 -8.37 -8.16
C THR A 105 2.05 -7.86 -8.60
N GLU A 106 1.10 -8.77 -8.80
CA GLU A 106 -0.29 -8.40 -9.10
C GLU A 106 -0.91 -7.54 -7.99
N GLN A 107 -0.63 -7.86 -6.73
CA GLN A 107 -1.10 -7.08 -5.57
C GLN A 107 -0.52 -5.66 -5.58
N GLU A 108 0.78 -5.51 -5.87
CA GLU A 108 1.44 -4.21 -5.97
C GLU A 108 0.88 -3.38 -7.14
N ILE A 109 0.63 -3.99 -8.29
CA ILE A 109 -0.02 -3.35 -9.44
C ILE A 109 -1.41 -2.84 -9.03
N ASN A 110 -2.21 -3.69 -8.38
CA ASN A 110 -3.54 -3.32 -7.94
C ASN A 110 -3.51 -2.15 -6.94
N ALA A 111 -2.58 -2.15 -5.98
CA ALA A 111 -2.42 -1.05 -5.03
C ALA A 111 -2.02 0.27 -5.73
N ILE A 112 -1.11 0.21 -6.70
CA ILE A 112 -0.72 1.39 -7.50
C ILE A 112 -1.91 1.89 -8.31
N VAL A 113 -2.69 1.03 -8.94
CA VAL A 113 -3.88 1.41 -9.70
C VAL A 113 -4.91 2.10 -8.81
N ASP A 114 -5.14 1.61 -7.59
CA ASP A 114 -6.05 2.24 -6.63
C ASP A 114 -5.57 3.65 -6.25
N PHE A 115 -4.26 3.85 -6.07
CA PHE A 115 -3.68 5.17 -5.88
C PHE A 115 -3.87 6.07 -7.12
N LEU A 116 -3.54 5.59 -8.32
CA LEU A 116 -3.65 6.35 -9.56
C LEU A 116 -5.09 6.83 -9.81
N GLN A 117 -6.09 6.05 -9.44
CA GLN A 117 -7.50 6.43 -9.56
C GLN A 117 -7.92 7.59 -8.63
N THR A 118 -7.06 8.02 -7.73
CA THR A 118 -7.28 9.20 -6.86
C THR A 118 -6.70 10.49 -7.43
N LEU A 119 -5.99 10.43 -8.54
CA LEU A 119 -5.30 11.55 -9.18
C LEU A 119 -6.18 12.29 -10.18
#